data_6f29e49fadbd3f61e8793f52cddc7ae9
#
_entry.id   6f29e49fadbd3f61e8793f52cddc7ae9
#
_cell.length_a   1.000
_cell.length_b   1.000
_cell.length_c   1.000
_cell.angle_alpha   90.00
_cell.angle_beta   90.00
_cell.angle_gamma   90.00
#
_symmetry.space_group_name_H-M   'P 1'
#
loop_
_entity.id
_entity.type
_entity.pdbx_description
1 polymer ?
#
loop_
_entity_poly.entity_id
_entity_poly.type
_entity_poly.pdbx_seq_one_letter_code
_entity_poly.pdbx_strand_id
1 'polypeptide(L)'
;TIAARLTRAKQAIARSGERFSWPGTEDRAERLGAALTTIYGVYTLGHTAVAGSDLIDSRLSGLAILLARSIVAEYPGDTEALGLLALIELGEARGAARTTLDGMPLTLAEVDRSVWGRRRIRRGLELAALALPGGGRFALQAGIAGLHSSAATWAETDWGAISTLYHGLSRVWPAPVVILGGIIARSHLGPSELDRAAVELRRLSGRASAEFNRRVFAALADVEERRGEEGLASEALAAASLGEKNEALLRYYARVSERLARRAR
;
A
#
# COMPACT_ATOMS: atom_id res chain seq x y z
N THR A 1 25.28 -3.31 8.34
CA THR A 1 24.20 -3.83 7.45
C THR A 1 23.06 -4.43 8.26
N ILE A 2 21.85 -4.55 7.69
CA ILE A 2 20.67 -5.19 8.31
C ILE A 2 20.99 -6.65 8.66
N ALA A 3 21.67 -7.39 7.76
CA ALA A 3 22.08 -8.75 8.00
C ALA A 3 22.95 -8.91 9.28
N ALA A 4 23.90 -8.02 9.50
CA ALA A 4 24.73 -8.03 10.71
C ALA A 4 23.92 -7.72 11.98
N ARG A 5 22.90 -6.85 11.90
CA ARG A 5 21.99 -6.57 13.02
C ARG A 5 21.13 -7.80 13.35
N LEU A 6 20.59 -8.47 12.32
CA LEU A 6 19.78 -9.68 12.47
C LEU A 6 20.61 -10.82 13.08
N THR A 7 21.84 -11.02 12.61
CA THR A 7 22.77 -12.03 13.16
C THR A 7 23.06 -11.77 14.64
N ARG A 8 23.36 -10.51 15.00
CA ARG A 8 23.59 -10.14 16.40
C ARG A 8 22.35 -10.34 17.28
N ALA A 9 21.17 -9.95 16.79
CA ALA A 9 19.92 -10.19 17.51
C ALA A 9 19.65 -11.69 17.74
N LYS A 10 19.82 -12.53 16.72
CA LYS A 10 19.70 -13.99 16.85
C LYS A 10 20.70 -14.56 17.87
N GLN A 11 21.94 -14.10 17.84
CA GLN A 11 22.95 -14.52 18.80
C GLN A 11 22.66 -14.06 20.23
N ALA A 12 22.12 -12.83 20.39
CA ALA A 12 21.72 -12.32 21.70
C ALA A 12 20.57 -13.15 22.28
N ILE A 13 19.53 -13.47 21.51
CA ILE A 13 18.43 -14.36 21.90
C ILE A 13 18.96 -15.76 22.27
N ALA A 14 19.83 -16.33 21.45
CA ALA A 14 20.40 -17.66 21.74
C ALA A 14 21.24 -17.69 23.03
N ARG A 15 21.94 -16.59 23.38
CA ARG A 15 22.76 -16.48 24.58
C ARG A 15 21.96 -16.14 25.84
N SER A 16 20.80 -15.48 25.70
CA SER A 16 20.00 -15.11 26.88
C SER A 16 19.48 -16.34 27.64
N GLY A 17 19.38 -17.50 26.97
CA GLY A 17 18.80 -18.69 27.56
C GLY A 17 17.32 -18.55 27.92
N GLU A 18 16.73 -17.41 27.64
CA GLU A 18 15.31 -17.17 27.89
C GLU A 18 14.45 -18.03 26.98
N ARG A 19 13.50 -18.72 27.57
CA ARG A 19 12.46 -19.41 26.81
C ARG A 19 11.45 -18.38 26.32
N PHE A 20 10.99 -18.54 25.08
CA PHE A 20 9.83 -17.79 24.62
C PHE A 20 8.66 -18.06 25.57
N SER A 21 8.38 -17.11 26.44
CA SER A 21 7.25 -17.14 27.36
C SER A 21 6.14 -16.24 26.82
N TRP A 22 4.91 -16.57 27.15
CA TRP A 22 3.78 -15.72 26.84
C TRP A 22 3.95 -14.39 27.59
N PRO A 23 3.79 -13.23 26.92
CA PRO A 23 4.00 -11.92 27.54
C PRO A 23 3.00 -11.68 28.67
N GLY A 24 3.44 -11.03 29.76
CA GLY A 24 2.56 -10.52 30.79
C GLY A 24 1.54 -9.51 30.24
N THR A 25 0.49 -9.26 31.01
CA THR A 25 -0.61 -8.36 30.57
C THR A 25 -0.13 -6.94 30.27
N GLU A 26 0.89 -6.46 30.98
CA GLU A 26 1.44 -5.10 30.81
C GLU A 26 2.18 -4.91 29.48
N ASP A 27 2.87 -5.95 29.01
CA ASP A 27 3.65 -5.90 27.77
C ASP A 27 2.83 -6.24 26.51
N ARG A 28 1.60 -6.72 26.69
CA ARG A 28 0.80 -7.26 25.58
C ARG A 28 0.52 -6.24 24.47
N ALA A 29 0.14 -5.02 24.85
CA ALA A 29 -0.23 -3.99 23.86
C ALA A 29 0.97 -3.58 22.99
N GLU A 30 2.14 -3.37 23.60
CA GLU A 30 3.36 -3.02 22.88
C GLU A 30 3.82 -4.17 21.98
N ARG A 31 3.83 -5.39 22.48
CA ARG A 31 4.22 -6.58 21.72
C ARG A 31 3.25 -6.89 20.60
N LEU A 32 1.95 -6.69 20.80
CA LEU A 32 0.93 -6.84 19.77
C LEU A 32 1.15 -5.83 18.65
N GLY A 33 1.38 -4.55 18.97
CA GLY A 33 1.69 -3.52 17.98
C GLY A 33 2.95 -3.83 17.15
N ALA A 34 4.00 -4.36 17.79
CA ALA A 34 5.22 -4.82 17.11
C ALA A 34 4.95 -6.03 16.21
N ALA A 35 4.16 -7.01 16.66
CA ALA A 35 3.77 -8.18 15.88
C ALA A 35 2.95 -7.77 14.64
N LEU A 36 1.93 -6.93 14.80
CA LEU A 36 1.12 -6.42 13.70
C LEU A 36 1.96 -5.67 12.67
N THR A 37 2.90 -4.84 13.13
CA THR A 37 3.82 -4.10 12.25
C THR A 37 4.74 -5.07 11.49
N THR A 38 5.21 -6.12 12.11
CA THR A 38 6.04 -7.16 11.47
C THR A 38 5.24 -7.93 10.41
N ILE A 39 4.03 -8.36 10.74
CA ILE A 39 3.13 -9.06 9.79
C ILE A 39 2.82 -8.18 8.59
N TYR A 40 2.54 -6.89 8.82
CA TYR A 40 2.35 -5.92 7.75
C TYR A 40 3.61 -5.76 6.87
N GLY A 41 4.80 -5.76 7.47
CA GLY A 41 6.06 -5.77 6.74
C GLY A 41 6.22 -7.00 5.84
N VAL A 42 5.92 -8.20 6.35
CA VAL A 42 5.92 -9.44 5.55
C VAL A 42 4.91 -9.35 4.40
N TYR A 43 3.71 -8.86 4.67
CA TYR A 43 2.68 -8.66 3.66
C TYR A 43 3.13 -7.70 2.56
N THR A 44 3.70 -6.54 2.92
CA THR A 44 4.12 -5.54 1.93
C THR A 44 5.25 -6.04 1.04
N LEU A 45 6.17 -6.85 1.57
CA LEU A 45 7.22 -7.50 0.78
C LEU A 45 6.66 -8.52 -0.21
N GLY A 46 5.62 -9.26 0.17
CA GLY A 46 4.93 -10.19 -0.73
C GLY A 46 4.02 -9.50 -1.74
N HIS A 47 3.45 -8.36 -1.35
CA HIS A 47 2.47 -7.64 -2.17
C HIS A 47 3.10 -6.84 -3.32
N THR A 48 4.36 -6.42 -3.19
CA THR A 48 5.12 -5.78 -4.27
C THR A 48 6.58 -6.18 -4.15
N ALA A 49 7.02 -7.07 -5.03
CA ALA A 49 8.39 -7.52 -5.06
C ALA A 49 9.35 -6.35 -5.38
N VAL A 50 10.45 -6.28 -4.64
CA VAL A 50 11.43 -5.19 -4.75
C VAL A 50 12.27 -5.28 -6.03
N ALA A 51 12.41 -6.48 -6.59
CA ALA A 51 13.20 -6.75 -7.80
C ALA A 51 12.73 -8.05 -8.46
N GLY A 52 13.10 -8.26 -9.74
CA GLY A 52 12.79 -9.45 -10.51
C GLY A 52 11.65 -9.23 -11.49
N SER A 53 11.21 -10.34 -12.13
CA SER A 53 10.17 -10.34 -13.17
C SER A 53 8.75 -10.28 -12.60
N ASP A 54 8.56 -10.76 -11.36
CA ASP A 54 7.26 -10.89 -10.75
C ASP A 54 6.93 -9.69 -9.85
N LEU A 55 5.68 -9.28 -9.86
CA LEU A 55 5.20 -8.19 -9.00
C LEU A 55 4.84 -8.69 -7.60
N ILE A 56 4.50 -9.97 -7.43
CA ILE A 56 3.90 -10.54 -6.22
C ILE A 56 4.68 -11.80 -5.77
N ASP A 57 5.00 -11.90 -4.48
CA ASP A 57 5.41 -13.15 -3.83
C ASP A 57 4.25 -13.71 -2.98
N SER A 58 3.52 -14.67 -3.54
CA SER A 58 2.35 -15.28 -2.91
C SER A 58 2.66 -16.08 -1.63
N ARG A 59 3.91 -16.51 -1.44
CA ARG A 59 4.32 -17.24 -0.22
C ARG A 59 4.35 -16.30 0.97
N LEU A 60 4.88 -15.10 0.80
CA LEU A 60 4.93 -14.08 1.85
C LEU A 60 3.53 -13.56 2.17
N SER A 61 2.71 -13.30 1.17
CA SER A 61 1.30 -12.92 1.36
C SER A 61 0.53 -14.01 2.13
N GLY A 62 0.71 -15.29 1.76
CA GLY A 62 0.08 -16.41 2.44
C GLY A 62 0.50 -16.54 3.90
N LEU A 63 1.79 -16.36 4.19
CA LEU A 63 2.30 -16.35 5.56
C LEU A 63 1.71 -15.19 6.39
N ALA A 64 1.65 -13.99 5.82
CA ALA A 64 1.07 -12.83 6.50
C ALA A 64 -0.41 -13.06 6.86
N ILE A 65 -1.20 -13.68 5.96
CA ILE A 65 -2.60 -14.03 6.23
C ILE A 65 -2.70 -15.00 7.41
N LEU A 66 -1.90 -16.06 7.42
CA LEU A 66 -1.92 -17.06 8.49
C LEU A 66 -1.59 -16.42 9.85
N LEU A 67 -0.55 -15.61 9.90
CA LEU A 67 -0.15 -14.90 11.12
C LEU A 67 -1.22 -13.91 11.58
N ALA A 68 -1.79 -13.10 10.68
CA ALA A 68 -2.84 -12.16 11.01
C ALA A 68 -4.11 -12.86 11.55
N ARG A 69 -4.48 -14.00 10.97
CA ARG A 69 -5.61 -14.81 11.46
C ARG A 69 -5.34 -15.40 12.86
N SER A 70 -4.11 -15.84 13.12
CA SER A 70 -3.72 -16.34 14.44
C SER A 70 -3.81 -15.25 15.51
N ILE A 71 -3.38 -14.01 15.18
CA ILE A 71 -3.52 -12.88 16.10
C ILE A 71 -4.99 -12.54 16.35
N VAL A 72 -5.84 -12.51 15.32
CA VAL A 72 -7.28 -12.24 15.49
C VAL A 72 -7.96 -13.35 16.30
N ALA A 73 -7.56 -14.61 16.16
CA ALA A 73 -8.09 -15.70 16.96
C ALA A 73 -7.75 -15.55 18.46
N GLU A 74 -6.57 -15.04 18.78
CA GLU A 74 -6.13 -14.79 20.14
C GLU A 74 -6.68 -13.48 20.72
N TYR A 75 -6.87 -12.46 19.86
CA TYR A 75 -7.36 -11.13 20.24
C TYR A 75 -8.57 -10.72 19.38
N PRO A 76 -9.74 -11.40 19.52
CA PRO A 76 -10.87 -11.23 18.60
C PRO A 76 -11.54 -9.84 18.65
N GLY A 77 -11.32 -9.08 19.74
CA GLY A 77 -11.83 -7.71 19.92
C GLY A 77 -10.82 -6.62 19.61
N ASP A 78 -9.57 -6.95 19.25
CA ASP A 78 -8.56 -5.94 18.97
C ASP A 78 -8.78 -5.33 17.57
N THR A 79 -9.07 -4.02 17.54
CA THR A 79 -9.42 -3.30 16.32
C THR A 79 -8.25 -3.16 15.33
N GLU A 80 -7.01 -3.11 15.82
CA GLU A 80 -5.83 -3.05 14.96
C GLU A 80 -5.51 -4.42 14.34
N ALA A 81 -5.70 -5.51 15.09
CA ALA A 81 -5.58 -6.86 14.55
C ALA A 81 -6.64 -7.16 13.50
N LEU A 82 -7.92 -6.80 13.78
CA LEU A 82 -9.02 -6.88 12.82
C LEU A 82 -8.73 -6.02 11.58
N GLY A 83 -8.26 -4.80 11.78
CA GLY A 83 -7.89 -3.87 10.70
C GLY A 83 -6.79 -4.41 9.81
N LEU A 84 -5.72 -4.98 10.39
CA LEU A 84 -4.65 -5.60 9.62
C LEU A 84 -5.15 -6.78 8.79
N LEU A 85 -5.93 -7.68 9.39
CA LEU A 85 -6.50 -8.82 8.66
C LEU A 85 -7.45 -8.35 7.54
N ALA A 86 -8.28 -7.34 7.80
CA ALA A 86 -9.14 -6.72 6.80
C ALA A 86 -8.35 -6.16 5.61
N LEU A 87 -7.30 -5.39 5.91
CA LEU A 87 -6.41 -4.80 4.92
C LEU A 87 -5.78 -5.86 4.01
N ILE A 88 -5.30 -6.96 4.59
CA ILE A 88 -4.70 -8.08 3.85
C ILE A 88 -5.76 -8.79 3.00
N GLU A 89 -6.93 -9.15 3.56
CA GLU A 89 -8.01 -9.82 2.80
C GLU A 89 -8.49 -8.97 1.61
N LEU A 90 -8.65 -7.66 1.79
CA LEU A 90 -9.02 -6.73 0.72
C LEU A 90 -7.92 -6.57 -0.34
N GLY A 91 -6.66 -6.55 0.07
CA GLY A 91 -5.52 -6.52 -0.84
C GLY A 91 -5.42 -7.78 -1.70
N GLU A 92 -5.52 -8.95 -1.08
CA GLU A 92 -5.47 -10.25 -1.76
C GLU A 92 -6.70 -10.50 -2.65
N ALA A 93 -7.86 -9.92 -2.31
CA ALA A 93 -9.04 -10.01 -3.16
C ALA A 93 -8.81 -9.42 -4.56
N ARG A 94 -7.90 -8.45 -4.66
CA ARG A 94 -7.54 -7.76 -5.91
C ARG A 94 -6.32 -8.39 -6.60
N GLY A 95 -5.65 -9.35 -5.95
CA GLY A 95 -4.37 -9.91 -6.38
C GLY A 95 -4.36 -10.43 -7.81
N ALA A 96 -5.36 -11.24 -8.19
CA ALA A 96 -5.47 -11.84 -9.51
C ALA A 96 -5.61 -10.83 -10.68
N ALA A 97 -6.05 -9.61 -10.39
CA ALA A 97 -6.29 -8.57 -11.38
C ALA A 97 -5.20 -7.48 -11.43
N ARG A 98 -4.11 -7.63 -10.68
CA ARG A 98 -3.07 -6.60 -10.59
C ARG A 98 -2.11 -6.58 -11.77
N THR A 99 -2.09 -7.64 -12.54
CA THR A 99 -1.22 -7.78 -13.71
C THR A 99 -2.00 -8.31 -14.90
N THR A 100 -1.53 -7.99 -16.10
CA THR A 100 -1.92 -8.66 -17.33
C THR A 100 -1.42 -10.11 -17.37
N LEU A 101 -1.83 -10.90 -18.35
CA LEU A 101 -1.37 -12.29 -18.52
C LEU A 101 0.14 -12.41 -18.72
N ASP A 102 0.77 -11.39 -19.31
CA ASP A 102 2.22 -11.28 -19.50
C ASP A 102 2.95 -10.63 -18.30
N GLY A 103 2.25 -10.46 -17.16
CA GLY A 103 2.82 -9.98 -15.90
C GLY A 103 3.03 -8.46 -15.80
N MET A 104 2.48 -7.67 -16.74
CA MET A 104 2.59 -6.21 -16.66
C MET A 104 1.62 -5.64 -15.63
N PRO A 105 2.06 -4.73 -14.74
CA PRO A 105 1.19 -4.09 -13.76
C PRO A 105 0.04 -3.33 -14.41
N LEU A 106 -1.13 -3.40 -13.76
CA LEU A 106 -2.32 -2.62 -14.06
C LEU A 106 -2.60 -1.65 -12.91
N THR A 107 -2.99 -0.43 -13.25
CA THR A 107 -3.51 0.53 -12.28
C THR A 107 -4.91 0.15 -11.84
N LEU A 108 -5.38 0.67 -10.70
CA LEU A 108 -6.76 0.45 -10.24
C LEU A 108 -7.83 0.99 -11.20
N ALA A 109 -7.46 1.91 -12.10
CA ALA A 109 -8.34 2.43 -13.14
C ALA A 109 -8.45 1.46 -14.34
N GLU A 110 -7.41 0.67 -14.61
CA GLU A 110 -7.34 -0.27 -15.74
C GLU A 110 -7.90 -1.66 -15.39
N VAL A 111 -8.05 -1.96 -14.10
CA VAL A 111 -8.41 -3.30 -13.63
C VAL A 111 -9.88 -3.60 -13.87
N ASP A 112 -10.17 -4.79 -14.41
CA ASP A 112 -11.51 -5.36 -14.37
C ASP A 112 -11.85 -5.83 -12.94
N ARG A 113 -12.73 -5.09 -12.27
CA ARG A 113 -13.15 -5.39 -10.89
C ARG A 113 -14.08 -6.60 -10.80
N SER A 114 -14.62 -7.09 -11.91
CA SER A 114 -15.51 -8.25 -11.94
C SER A 114 -14.80 -9.55 -11.54
N VAL A 115 -13.47 -9.61 -11.78
CA VAL A 115 -12.61 -10.76 -11.46
C VAL A 115 -12.10 -10.77 -10.02
N TRP A 116 -12.39 -9.72 -9.25
CA TRP A 116 -11.96 -9.67 -7.85
C TRP A 116 -12.64 -10.73 -6.98
N GLY A 117 -11.93 -11.21 -5.97
CA GLY A 117 -12.37 -12.26 -5.06
C GLY A 117 -13.52 -11.82 -4.14
N ARG A 118 -14.77 -11.87 -4.60
CA ARG A 118 -15.97 -11.37 -3.90
C ARG A 118 -16.12 -11.89 -2.47
N ARG A 119 -15.74 -13.15 -2.20
CA ARG A 119 -15.77 -13.71 -0.84
C ARG A 119 -14.79 -13.01 0.09
N ARG A 120 -13.57 -12.73 -0.40
CA ARG A 120 -12.55 -12.01 0.36
C ARG A 120 -12.95 -10.54 0.58
N ILE A 121 -13.53 -9.88 -0.43
CA ILE A 121 -14.04 -8.50 -0.29
C ILE A 121 -15.07 -8.44 0.83
N ARG A 122 -16.10 -9.29 0.78
CA ARG A 122 -17.12 -9.32 1.82
C ARG A 122 -16.54 -9.50 3.20
N ARG A 123 -15.68 -10.52 3.40
CA ARG A 123 -15.00 -10.76 4.67
C ARG A 123 -14.15 -9.57 5.11
N GLY A 124 -13.38 -8.99 4.19
CA GLY A 124 -12.54 -7.82 4.49
C GLY A 124 -13.36 -6.60 4.88
N LEU A 125 -14.50 -6.36 4.24
CA LEU A 125 -15.43 -5.27 4.60
C LEU A 125 -16.07 -5.49 5.98
N GLU A 126 -16.48 -6.72 6.31
CA GLU A 126 -17.01 -7.07 7.63
C GLU A 126 -15.96 -6.79 8.74
N LEU A 127 -14.73 -7.24 8.52
CA LEU A 127 -13.63 -6.98 9.46
C LEU A 127 -13.28 -5.49 9.56
N ALA A 128 -13.26 -4.77 8.44
CA ALA A 128 -12.98 -3.33 8.42
C ALA A 128 -14.06 -2.54 9.17
N ALA A 129 -15.34 -2.92 9.04
CA ALA A 129 -16.44 -2.30 9.78
C ALA A 129 -16.29 -2.48 11.29
N LEU A 130 -15.83 -3.65 11.75
CA LEU A 130 -15.54 -3.90 13.16
C LEU A 130 -14.31 -3.13 13.66
N ALA A 131 -13.30 -2.96 12.80
CA ALA A 131 -12.05 -2.30 13.15
C ALA A 131 -12.15 -0.77 13.18
N LEU A 132 -12.90 -0.18 12.25
CA LEU A 132 -12.92 1.26 11.97
C LEU A 132 -13.24 2.15 13.19
N PRO A 133 -14.17 1.78 14.11
CA PRO A 133 -14.42 2.57 15.31
C PRO A 133 -13.20 2.76 16.21
N GLY A 134 -12.20 1.87 16.16
CA GLY A 134 -10.94 2.00 16.90
C GLY A 134 -10.05 3.15 16.42
N GLY A 135 -10.22 3.62 15.19
CA GLY A 135 -9.52 4.78 14.63
C GLY A 135 -8.00 4.63 14.52
N GLY A 136 -7.46 3.43 14.71
CA GLY A 136 -6.04 3.16 14.68
C GLY A 136 -5.48 3.03 13.25
N ARG A 137 -4.17 2.80 13.16
CA ARG A 137 -3.44 2.76 11.90
C ARG A 137 -3.98 1.74 10.91
N PHE A 138 -4.16 0.49 11.34
CA PHE A 138 -4.60 -0.59 10.45
C PHE A 138 -6.10 -0.52 10.18
N ALA A 139 -6.88 -0.08 11.16
CA ALA A 139 -8.31 0.16 11.01
C ALA A 139 -8.59 1.20 9.90
N LEU A 140 -7.90 2.34 9.91
CA LEU A 140 -8.04 3.38 8.88
C LEU A 140 -7.56 2.92 7.51
N GLN A 141 -6.44 2.19 7.43
CA GLN A 141 -5.97 1.60 6.16
C GLN A 141 -6.96 0.58 5.60
N ALA A 142 -7.58 -0.24 6.46
CA ALA A 142 -8.63 -1.17 6.07
C ALA A 142 -9.86 -0.45 5.52
N GLY A 143 -10.26 0.66 6.13
CA GLY A 143 -11.34 1.52 5.62
C GLY A 143 -11.04 2.05 4.22
N ILE A 144 -9.83 2.57 3.99
CA ILE A 144 -9.38 3.03 2.66
C ILE A 144 -9.44 1.88 1.64
N ALA A 145 -8.90 0.71 1.99
CA ALA A 145 -8.92 -0.46 1.12
C ALA A 145 -10.36 -0.94 0.85
N GLY A 146 -11.23 -0.84 1.85
CA GLY A 146 -12.66 -1.14 1.74
C GLY A 146 -13.38 -0.26 0.74
N LEU A 147 -13.19 1.07 0.82
CA LEU A 147 -13.78 2.02 -0.13
C LEU A 147 -13.33 1.76 -1.57
N HIS A 148 -12.06 1.45 -1.79
CA HIS A 148 -11.59 1.03 -3.11
C HIS A 148 -12.23 -0.27 -3.59
N SER A 149 -12.48 -1.22 -2.69
CA SER A 149 -12.95 -2.56 -3.04
C SER A 149 -14.47 -2.66 -3.16
N SER A 150 -15.22 -1.74 -2.55
CA SER A 150 -16.69 -1.68 -2.61
C SER A 150 -17.21 -0.96 -3.85
N ALA A 151 -16.43 -0.03 -4.43
CA ALA A 151 -16.81 0.67 -5.65
C ALA A 151 -16.86 -0.29 -6.84
N ALA A 152 -17.94 -0.30 -7.61
CA ALA A 152 -18.10 -1.19 -8.77
C ALA A 152 -17.17 -0.79 -9.92
N THR A 153 -16.91 0.52 -10.07
CA THR A 153 -16.00 1.07 -11.09
C THR A 153 -15.00 2.04 -10.46
N TRP A 154 -13.99 2.43 -11.23
CA TRP A 154 -13.06 3.47 -10.81
C TRP A 154 -13.76 4.82 -10.59
N ALA A 155 -14.70 5.16 -11.46
CA ALA A 155 -15.44 6.42 -11.41
C ALA A 155 -16.35 6.52 -10.16
N GLU A 156 -16.82 5.38 -9.63
CA GLU A 156 -17.67 5.32 -8.44
C GLU A 156 -16.87 5.27 -7.12
N THR A 157 -15.54 5.35 -7.19
CA THR A 157 -14.71 5.37 -5.98
C THR A 157 -14.95 6.63 -5.17
N ASP A 158 -15.33 6.50 -3.90
CA ASP A 158 -15.56 7.63 -2.99
C ASP A 158 -14.23 8.23 -2.51
N TRP A 159 -13.70 9.12 -3.35
CA TRP A 159 -12.44 9.83 -3.06
C TRP A 159 -12.57 10.79 -1.88
N GLY A 160 -13.76 11.32 -1.61
CA GLY A 160 -14.02 12.19 -0.47
C GLY A 160 -13.85 11.43 0.86
N ALA A 161 -14.49 10.27 0.96
CA ALA A 161 -14.34 9.40 2.13
C ALA A 161 -12.88 8.90 2.27
N ILE A 162 -12.22 8.49 1.17
CA ILE A 162 -10.82 8.08 1.17
C ILE A 162 -9.91 9.21 1.68
N SER A 163 -10.10 10.43 1.20
CA SER A 163 -9.34 11.61 1.64
C SER A 163 -9.51 11.86 3.14
N THR A 164 -10.75 11.74 3.65
CA THR A 164 -11.06 11.86 5.08
C THR A 164 -10.32 10.82 5.91
N LEU A 165 -10.31 9.56 5.47
CA LEU A 165 -9.58 8.49 6.15
C LEU A 165 -8.06 8.71 6.12
N TYR A 166 -7.48 9.22 5.01
CA TYR A 166 -6.07 9.60 4.96
C TYR A 166 -5.74 10.75 5.90
N HIS A 167 -6.64 11.72 6.06
CA HIS A 167 -6.47 12.78 7.05
C HIS A 167 -6.42 12.21 8.47
N GLY A 168 -7.34 11.32 8.84
CA GLY A 168 -7.31 10.60 10.11
C GLY A 168 -6.02 9.79 10.28
N LEU A 169 -5.64 9.03 9.26
CA LEU A 169 -4.43 8.19 9.27
C LEU A 169 -3.15 9.02 9.44
N SER A 170 -3.06 10.21 8.85
CA SER A 170 -1.90 11.08 9.00
C SER A 170 -1.70 11.60 10.42
N ARG A 171 -2.76 11.61 11.24
CA ARG A 171 -2.70 12.02 12.66
C ARG A 171 -2.18 10.90 13.56
N VAL A 172 -2.53 9.65 13.25
CA VAL A 172 -2.10 8.48 14.06
C VAL A 172 -0.82 7.85 13.55
N TRP A 173 -0.52 8.01 12.27
CA TRP A 173 0.69 7.49 11.64
C TRP A 173 1.20 8.44 10.54
N PRO A 174 1.96 9.50 10.90
CA PRO A 174 2.44 10.54 9.97
C PRO A 174 3.61 10.07 9.11
N ALA A 175 3.46 8.94 8.42
CA ALA A 175 4.49 8.39 7.54
C ALA A 175 4.44 9.06 6.15
N PRO A 176 5.60 9.22 5.46
CA PRO A 176 5.64 9.83 4.13
C PRO A 176 4.68 9.17 3.12
N VAL A 177 4.51 7.85 3.19
CA VAL A 177 3.59 7.10 2.32
C VAL A 177 2.12 7.47 2.56
N VAL A 178 1.76 7.86 3.78
CA VAL A 178 0.40 8.32 4.11
C VAL A 178 0.15 9.72 3.55
N ILE A 179 1.15 10.59 3.66
CA ILE A 179 1.10 11.93 3.06
C ILE A 179 0.92 11.81 1.54
N LEU A 180 1.73 10.97 0.89
CA LEU A 180 1.63 10.69 -0.54
C LEU A 180 0.23 10.17 -0.92
N GLY A 181 -0.28 9.16 -0.21
CA GLY A 181 -1.61 8.61 -0.45
C GLY A 181 -2.74 9.65 -0.28
N GLY A 182 -2.63 10.52 0.73
CA GLY A 182 -3.57 11.61 0.96
C GLY A 182 -3.56 12.65 -0.17
N ILE A 183 -2.38 13.00 -0.70
CA ILE A 183 -2.26 13.89 -1.86
C ILE A 183 -2.92 13.26 -3.10
N ILE A 184 -2.63 11.98 -3.37
CA ILE A 184 -3.22 11.25 -4.49
C ILE A 184 -4.75 11.21 -4.36
N ALA A 185 -5.28 10.88 -3.17
CA ALA A 185 -6.73 10.82 -2.95
C ALA A 185 -7.40 12.18 -3.23
N ARG A 186 -6.83 13.28 -2.72
CA ARG A 186 -7.35 14.61 -2.96
C ARG A 186 -7.30 15.03 -4.43
N SER A 187 -6.28 14.59 -5.18
CA SER A 187 -6.16 14.93 -6.61
C SER A 187 -7.35 14.45 -7.46
N HIS A 188 -8.22 13.60 -6.92
CA HIS A 188 -9.45 13.13 -7.56
C HIS A 188 -10.69 13.96 -7.19
N LEU A 189 -10.58 14.97 -6.32
CA LEU A 189 -11.71 15.77 -5.84
C LEU A 189 -12.06 16.97 -6.77
N GLY A 190 -11.31 17.16 -7.84
CA GLY A 190 -11.59 18.19 -8.83
C GLY A 190 -10.33 18.94 -9.30
N PRO A 191 -10.49 19.85 -10.29
CA PRO A 191 -9.34 20.50 -10.94
C PRO A 191 -8.43 21.27 -9.98
N SER A 192 -8.99 22.04 -9.04
CA SER A 192 -8.20 22.81 -8.08
C SER A 192 -7.37 21.94 -7.14
N GLU A 193 -7.89 20.78 -6.73
CA GLU A 193 -7.14 19.82 -5.91
C GLU A 193 -6.10 19.05 -6.74
N LEU A 194 -6.37 18.82 -8.02
CA LEU A 194 -5.41 18.25 -8.96
C LEU A 194 -4.19 19.17 -9.13
N ASP A 195 -4.39 20.48 -9.29
CA ASP A 195 -3.31 21.47 -9.38
C ASP A 195 -2.50 21.56 -8.07
N ARG A 196 -3.19 21.55 -6.93
CA ARG A 196 -2.52 21.51 -5.61
C ARG A 196 -1.67 20.26 -5.45
N ALA A 197 -2.19 19.10 -5.87
CA ALA A 197 -1.46 17.83 -5.79
C ALA A 197 -0.15 17.89 -6.58
N ALA A 198 -0.13 18.47 -7.78
CA ALA A 198 1.09 18.64 -8.55
C ALA A 198 2.15 19.46 -7.81
N VAL A 199 1.75 20.57 -7.17
CA VAL A 199 2.65 21.41 -6.37
C VAL A 199 3.16 20.67 -5.13
N GLU A 200 2.28 19.97 -4.40
CA GLU A 200 2.65 19.24 -3.19
C GLU A 200 3.58 18.06 -3.51
N LEU A 201 3.34 17.32 -4.60
CA LEU A 201 4.19 16.20 -5.03
C LEU A 201 5.59 16.69 -5.43
N ARG A 202 5.72 17.82 -6.15
CA ARG A 202 7.02 18.42 -6.45
C ARG A 202 7.77 18.82 -5.19
N ARG A 203 7.08 19.34 -4.17
CA ARG A 203 7.71 19.68 -2.87
C ARG A 203 8.11 18.43 -2.07
N LEU A 204 7.40 17.33 -2.23
CA LEU A 204 7.66 16.07 -1.55
C LEU A 204 8.85 15.32 -2.18
N SER A 205 9.09 15.49 -3.48
CA SER A 205 10.21 14.87 -4.19
C SER A 205 11.55 15.37 -3.66
N GLY A 206 12.54 14.47 -3.61
CA GLY A 206 13.89 14.78 -3.15
C GLY A 206 14.08 14.81 -1.62
N ARG A 207 13.02 14.60 -0.82
CA ARG A 207 13.07 14.71 0.65
C ARG A 207 13.18 13.38 1.40
N ALA A 208 13.18 12.25 0.70
CA ALA A 208 13.17 10.93 1.30
C ALA A 208 14.09 9.95 0.54
N SER A 209 13.99 8.65 0.84
CA SER A 209 14.78 7.63 0.16
C SER A 209 14.53 7.61 -1.36
N ALA A 210 15.50 7.13 -2.12
CA ALA A 210 15.37 7.00 -3.58
C ALA A 210 14.14 6.16 -3.98
N GLU A 211 13.83 5.09 -3.24
CA GLU A 211 12.65 4.25 -3.47
C GLU A 211 11.34 5.04 -3.26
N PHE A 212 11.25 5.81 -2.20
CA PHE A 212 10.08 6.64 -1.95
C PHE A 212 9.92 7.73 -3.00
N ASN A 213 11.03 8.38 -3.41
CA ASN A 213 11.02 9.40 -4.46
C ASN A 213 10.52 8.85 -5.79
N ARG A 214 10.86 7.60 -6.17
CA ARG A 214 10.30 6.97 -7.37
C ARG A 214 8.77 6.89 -7.32
N ARG A 215 8.20 6.54 -6.16
CA ARG A 215 6.74 6.52 -5.97
C ARG A 215 6.12 7.92 -6.08
N VAL A 216 6.80 8.94 -5.55
CA VAL A 216 6.35 10.33 -5.68
C VAL A 216 6.37 10.76 -7.14
N PHE A 217 7.43 10.45 -7.89
CA PHE A 217 7.52 10.78 -9.31
C PHE A 217 6.50 10.02 -10.16
N ALA A 218 6.22 8.75 -9.86
CA ALA A 218 5.16 8.00 -10.52
C ALA A 218 3.77 8.63 -10.29
N ALA A 219 3.49 9.08 -9.06
CA ALA A 219 2.25 9.80 -8.74
C ALA A 219 2.19 11.18 -9.41
N LEU A 220 3.33 11.89 -9.49
CA LEU A 220 3.43 13.16 -10.20
C LEU A 220 3.15 12.99 -11.69
N ALA A 221 3.69 11.92 -12.33
CA ALA A 221 3.43 11.63 -13.73
C ALA A 221 1.93 11.44 -14.01
N ASP A 222 1.21 10.69 -13.16
CA ASP A 222 -0.25 10.52 -13.26
C ASP A 222 -1.00 11.85 -13.12
N VAL A 223 -0.62 12.65 -12.13
CA VAL A 223 -1.24 13.96 -11.89
C VAL A 223 -1.01 14.91 -13.06
N GLU A 224 0.21 14.98 -13.62
CA GLU A 224 0.52 15.85 -14.76
C GLU A 224 -0.17 15.36 -16.04
N GLU A 225 -0.25 14.05 -16.29
CA GLU A 225 -1.01 13.49 -17.40
C GLU A 225 -2.49 13.89 -17.33
N ARG A 226 -3.10 13.83 -16.13
CA ARG A 226 -4.50 14.24 -15.92
C ARG A 226 -4.73 15.74 -16.03
N ARG A 227 -3.67 16.56 -15.84
CA ARG A 227 -3.68 18.00 -16.09
C ARG A 227 -3.51 18.37 -17.56
N GLY A 228 -3.17 17.40 -18.42
CA GLY A 228 -2.84 17.63 -19.85
C GLY A 228 -1.41 18.14 -20.05
N GLU A 229 -0.53 17.99 -19.08
CA GLU A 229 0.86 18.45 -19.13
C GLU A 229 1.78 17.27 -19.51
N GLU A 230 1.67 16.77 -20.76
CA GLU A 230 2.34 15.57 -21.22
C GLU A 230 3.87 15.64 -21.11
N GLY A 231 4.46 16.82 -21.31
CA GLY A 231 5.89 17.04 -21.14
C GLY A 231 6.35 16.81 -19.71
N LEU A 232 5.66 17.43 -18.75
CA LEU A 232 5.95 17.26 -17.31
C LEU A 232 5.66 15.84 -16.84
N ALA A 233 4.61 15.21 -17.36
CA ALA A 233 4.33 13.80 -17.07
C ALA A 233 5.46 12.88 -17.54
N SER A 234 6.01 13.12 -18.74
CA SER A 234 7.14 12.35 -19.28
C SER A 234 8.42 12.54 -18.46
N GLU A 235 8.73 13.75 -18.04
CA GLU A 235 9.88 14.05 -17.15
C GLU A 235 9.75 13.33 -15.80
N ALA A 236 8.58 13.43 -15.19
CA ALA A 236 8.30 12.75 -13.92
C ALA A 236 8.41 11.23 -14.05
N LEU A 237 7.91 10.65 -15.15
CA LEU A 237 7.98 9.22 -15.42
C LEU A 237 9.42 8.73 -15.62
N ALA A 238 10.26 9.51 -16.33
CA ALA A 238 11.67 9.23 -16.47
C ALA A 238 12.38 9.21 -15.11
N ALA A 239 12.06 10.18 -14.23
CA ALA A 239 12.59 10.22 -12.86
C ALA A 239 12.11 9.02 -12.02
N ALA A 240 10.87 8.56 -12.19
CA ALA A 240 10.35 7.36 -11.53
C ALA A 240 11.08 6.08 -11.97
N SER A 241 11.50 6.01 -13.23
CA SER A 241 12.21 4.86 -13.81
C SER A 241 13.66 4.77 -13.35
N LEU A 242 14.24 5.88 -12.91
CA LEU A 242 15.67 5.94 -12.57
C LEU A 242 15.99 5.06 -11.35
N GLY A 243 16.82 4.03 -11.58
CA GLY A 243 17.23 3.08 -10.54
C GLY A 243 16.13 2.12 -10.09
N GLU A 244 15.02 2.02 -10.83
CA GLU A 244 14.03 0.96 -10.63
C GLU A 244 14.65 -0.41 -10.98
N LYS A 245 14.35 -1.42 -10.15
CA LYS A 245 14.89 -2.79 -10.29
C LYS A 245 13.82 -3.83 -10.60
N ASN A 246 12.55 -3.45 -10.47
CA ASN A 246 11.46 -4.34 -10.83
C ASN A 246 11.16 -4.22 -12.32
N GLU A 247 11.40 -5.29 -13.06
CA GLU A 247 11.25 -5.32 -14.51
C GLU A 247 9.80 -5.10 -14.97
N ALA A 248 8.83 -5.57 -14.18
CA ALA A 248 7.41 -5.35 -14.50
C ALA A 248 7.05 -3.86 -14.41
N LEU A 249 7.57 -3.14 -13.41
CA LEU A 249 7.38 -1.69 -13.30
C LEU A 249 8.08 -0.95 -14.44
N LEU A 250 9.29 -1.37 -14.85
CA LEU A 250 9.99 -0.76 -15.99
C LEU A 250 9.19 -0.93 -17.29
N ARG A 251 8.62 -2.11 -17.55
CA ARG A 251 7.74 -2.34 -18.70
C ARG A 251 6.49 -1.44 -18.64
N TYR A 252 5.90 -1.29 -17.48
CA TYR A 252 4.76 -0.38 -17.27
C TYR A 252 5.14 1.07 -17.60
N TYR A 253 6.26 1.57 -17.07
CA TYR A 253 6.72 2.93 -17.35
C TYR A 253 7.02 3.16 -18.84
N ALA A 254 7.63 2.19 -19.53
CA ALA A 254 7.84 2.25 -20.97
C ALA A 254 6.52 2.39 -21.75
N ARG A 255 5.51 1.57 -21.42
CA ARG A 255 4.16 1.65 -22.01
C ARG A 255 3.52 3.03 -21.82
N VAL A 256 3.62 3.59 -20.60
CA VAL A 256 3.08 4.93 -20.31
C VAL A 256 3.84 6.01 -21.10
N SER A 257 5.17 5.93 -21.18
CA SER A 257 6.00 6.86 -21.99
C SER A 257 5.59 6.86 -23.47
N GLU A 258 5.37 5.70 -24.05
CA GLU A 258 4.90 5.60 -25.44
C GLU A 258 3.51 6.21 -25.65
N ARG A 259 2.61 6.05 -24.67
CA ARG A 259 1.27 6.64 -24.70
C ARG A 259 1.36 8.17 -24.66
N LEU A 260 2.16 8.74 -23.75
CA LEU A 260 2.39 10.18 -23.63
C LEU A 260 3.01 10.75 -24.91
N ALA A 261 4.02 10.11 -25.48
CA ALA A 261 4.66 10.54 -26.71
C ALA A 261 3.69 10.56 -27.93
N ARG A 262 2.69 9.67 -27.94
CA ARG A 262 1.64 9.71 -29.00
C ARG A 262 0.67 10.85 -28.84
N ARG A 263 0.37 11.31 -27.62
CA ARG A 263 -0.54 12.43 -27.36
C ARG A 263 0.12 13.80 -27.56
N ALA A 264 1.43 13.88 -27.38
CA ALA A 264 2.20 15.10 -27.59
C ALA A 264 2.46 15.45 -29.07
N ARG A 265 2.10 14.57 -30.01
CA ARG A 265 2.15 14.79 -31.46
C ARG A 265 0.83 15.26 -32.00
#